data_915c55a151a1efb46c0d3aa6255f1724
#
_entry.id   915c55a151a1efb46c0d3aa6255f1724
#
_cell.length_a   1.000
_cell.length_b   1.000
_cell.length_c   1.000
_cell.angle_alpha   90.00
_cell.angle_beta   90.00
_cell.angle_gamma   90.00
#
_symmetry.space_group_name_H-M   'P 1'
#
loop_
_entity.id
_entity.type
_entity.pdbx_description
1 polymer ?
#
loop_
_entity_poly.entity_id
_entity_poly.type
_entity_poly.pdbx_seq_one_letter_code
_entity_poly.pdbx_strand_id
1 'polypeptide(L)'
;MMTLTNKKIVLGISGGIAAYKCAELVRRLKEHGCEVKVVMTESAKHFITPLTMQAVSGEIVSDSLLDPAAEAAMGHIEFAKWADLILVAPATCNIIAKMATGIADDLLTTLLLATPAKVAVAPAMNQQMYAHAATQANLATLKARNVLIWGPGKGEQACGDVGSGRMLEPHELVALCVEEQPPQILAGKTITITAGPTREPLDPVRFISNHSSGKMGYALAEAALLLGANVNLISGPVTIKAPTGANLINIESAEQLLNEALVYAPQSDAFIGCAAVADYRAGEVATQKIKKQGEELTLTLVKNPDVIAAVANIEKNRPYTVGFAAETQNVESYAKGKLVNKNLDMICANDVSQSGLGFNSDQNALTLYWQNKQLELPVSSKSTIALKVIEQLAKHL
;
A
#
# COMPACT_ATOMS: atom_id res chain seq x y z
N MET A 1 7.91 -4.43 19.65
CA MET A 1 8.69 -3.36 19.00
C MET A 1 7.84 -2.83 17.86
N MET A 2 7.57 -1.53 17.80
CA MET A 2 6.96 -0.94 16.62
C MET A 2 7.91 -1.15 15.45
N THR A 3 7.44 -1.78 14.39
CA THR A 3 8.22 -2.05 13.18
C THR A 3 7.71 -1.18 12.05
N LEU A 4 8.59 -0.81 11.13
CA LEU A 4 8.24 -0.10 9.90
C LEU A 4 7.96 -1.08 8.74
N THR A 5 7.52 -2.28 9.08
CA THR A 5 7.29 -3.35 8.10
C THR A 5 6.42 -2.88 6.94
N ASN A 6 6.86 -3.14 5.72
CA ASN A 6 6.23 -2.74 4.46
C ASN A 6 6.19 -1.23 4.18
N LYS A 7 6.77 -0.37 5.01
CA LYS A 7 6.84 1.05 4.71
C LYS A 7 7.85 1.32 3.59
N LYS A 8 7.41 2.01 2.56
CA LYS A 8 8.19 2.37 1.38
C LYS A 8 8.75 3.77 1.55
N ILE A 9 10.05 3.86 1.76
CA ILE A 9 10.73 5.14 2.02
C ILE A 9 11.66 5.47 0.86
N VAL A 10 11.50 6.67 0.28
CA VAL A 10 12.53 7.25 -0.58
C VAL A 10 13.40 8.15 0.27
N LEU A 11 14.69 7.83 0.36
CA LEU A 11 15.69 8.66 1.01
C LEU A 11 16.34 9.57 -0.02
N GLY A 12 16.05 10.87 0.06
CA GLY A 12 16.70 11.91 -0.72
C GLY A 12 17.95 12.44 -0.02
N ILE A 13 19.12 12.33 -0.65
CA ILE A 13 20.39 12.77 -0.07
C ILE A 13 20.86 14.03 -0.78
N SER A 14 20.99 15.16 -0.06
CA SER A 14 21.58 16.38 -0.60
C SER A 14 23.03 16.59 -0.13
N GLY A 15 23.76 17.49 -0.81
CA GLY A 15 25.20 17.67 -0.64
C GLY A 15 25.60 18.34 0.67
N GLY A 16 25.96 17.59 1.67
CA GLY A 16 26.47 18.05 2.94
C GLY A 16 27.22 16.97 3.69
N ILE A 17 28.14 17.37 4.59
CA ILE A 17 29.00 16.42 5.32
C ILE A 17 28.15 15.34 6.06
N ALA A 18 26.97 15.66 6.56
CA ALA A 18 26.08 14.72 7.25
C ALA A 18 25.59 13.56 6.37
N ALA A 19 25.81 13.58 5.03
CA ALA A 19 25.47 12.50 4.13
C ALA A 19 26.12 11.15 4.53
N TYR A 20 27.27 11.16 5.24
CA TYR A 20 27.88 9.91 5.73
C TYR A 20 26.96 9.13 6.65
N LYS A 21 26.07 9.78 7.40
CA LYS A 21 25.12 9.15 8.30
C LYS A 21 24.04 8.36 7.56
N CYS A 22 23.83 8.63 6.26
CA CYS A 22 22.75 8.01 5.48
C CYS A 22 22.97 6.51 5.27
N ALA A 23 24.23 6.05 5.22
CA ALA A 23 24.50 4.61 5.14
C ALA A 23 23.96 3.85 6.37
N GLU A 24 24.19 4.39 7.56
CA GLU A 24 23.63 3.85 8.80
C GLU A 24 22.11 4.00 8.84
N LEU A 25 21.58 5.14 8.42
CA LEU A 25 20.14 5.39 8.38
C LEU A 25 19.41 4.36 7.52
N VAL A 26 19.91 4.10 6.30
CA VAL A 26 19.33 3.07 5.40
C VAL A 26 19.36 1.69 6.06
N ARG A 27 20.48 1.31 6.67
CA ARG A 27 20.59 0.01 7.35
C ARG A 27 19.57 -0.13 8.47
N ARG A 28 19.43 0.89 9.32
CA ARG A 28 18.46 0.89 10.43
C ARG A 28 17.01 0.86 9.93
N LEU A 29 16.66 1.62 8.90
CA LEU A 29 15.33 1.57 8.29
C LEU A 29 15.01 0.16 7.80
N LYS A 30 15.96 -0.51 7.13
CA LYS A 30 15.80 -1.90 6.66
C LYS A 30 15.70 -2.90 7.82
N GLU A 31 16.46 -2.74 8.91
CA GLU A 31 16.34 -3.55 10.12
C GLU A 31 14.95 -3.45 10.77
N HIS A 32 14.23 -2.32 10.56
CA HIS A 32 12.84 -2.13 10.97
C HIS A 32 11.81 -2.62 9.93
N GLY A 33 12.27 -3.20 8.82
CA GLY A 33 11.41 -3.81 7.80
C GLY A 33 10.97 -2.88 6.68
N CYS A 34 11.59 -1.68 6.52
CA CYS A 34 11.30 -0.78 5.41
C CYS A 34 11.86 -1.30 4.09
N GLU A 35 11.15 -1.01 3.00
CA GLU A 35 11.73 -0.94 1.67
C GLU A 35 12.32 0.47 1.47
N VAL A 36 13.61 0.57 1.11
CA VAL A 36 14.29 1.86 1.00
C VAL A 36 14.89 2.02 -0.40
N LYS A 37 14.47 3.05 -1.11
CA LYS A 37 15.09 3.51 -2.36
C LYS A 37 15.84 4.81 -2.10
N VAL A 38 16.96 5.02 -2.78
CA VAL A 38 17.83 6.19 -2.57
C VAL A 38 17.87 7.05 -3.81
N VAL A 39 17.68 8.37 -3.63
CA VAL A 39 17.84 9.39 -4.65
C VAL A 39 18.91 10.37 -4.18
N MET A 40 19.90 10.66 -5.02
CA MET A 40 21.02 11.54 -4.68
C MET A 40 21.08 12.74 -5.59
N THR A 41 21.30 13.93 -5.02
CA THR A 41 21.68 15.11 -5.81
C THR A 41 23.14 14.99 -6.28
N GLU A 42 23.51 15.70 -7.33
CA GLU A 42 24.90 15.72 -7.82
C GLU A 42 25.89 16.12 -6.72
N SER A 43 25.52 17.13 -5.92
CA SER A 43 26.36 17.57 -4.79
C SER A 43 26.53 16.51 -3.71
N ALA A 44 25.57 15.60 -3.54
CA ALA A 44 25.66 14.53 -2.53
C ALA A 44 26.79 13.54 -2.84
N LYS A 45 27.05 13.28 -4.12
CA LYS A 45 28.09 12.34 -4.59
C LYS A 45 29.51 12.71 -4.17
N HIS A 46 29.74 13.99 -3.84
CA HIS A 46 31.03 14.45 -3.31
C HIS A 46 31.26 14.06 -1.82
N PHE A 47 30.22 13.70 -1.10
CA PHE A 47 30.29 13.34 0.32
C PHE A 47 30.12 11.84 0.58
N ILE A 48 29.33 11.16 -0.26
CA ILE A 48 29.12 9.70 -0.21
C ILE A 48 28.85 9.20 -1.63
N THR A 49 29.39 8.03 -1.96
CA THR A 49 29.25 7.53 -3.34
C THR A 49 27.90 6.80 -3.55
N PRO A 50 27.34 6.84 -4.77
CA PRO A 50 26.18 6.02 -5.12
C PRO A 50 26.41 4.53 -4.85
N LEU A 51 27.64 4.03 -5.11
CA LEU A 51 28.01 2.64 -4.85
C LEU A 51 27.87 2.25 -3.37
N THR A 52 28.27 3.14 -2.44
CA THR A 52 28.07 2.91 -1.00
C THR A 52 26.57 2.79 -0.68
N MET A 53 25.76 3.68 -1.21
CA MET A 53 24.32 3.68 -0.94
C MET A 53 23.62 2.47 -1.57
N GLN A 54 24.04 2.06 -2.77
CA GLN A 54 23.57 0.85 -3.43
C GLN A 54 23.92 -0.41 -2.61
N ALA A 55 25.14 -0.50 -2.09
CA ALA A 55 25.57 -1.64 -1.29
C ALA A 55 24.74 -1.81 0.01
N VAL A 56 24.39 -0.70 0.69
CA VAL A 56 23.60 -0.76 1.94
C VAL A 56 22.11 -0.86 1.71
N SER A 57 21.58 -0.26 0.64
CA SER A 57 20.15 -0.35 0.32
C SER A 57 19.79 -1.68 -0.36
N GLY A 58 20.71 -2.26 -1.13
CA GLY A 58 20.45 -3.39 -2.02
C GLY A 58 19.66 -3.01 -3.28
N GLU A 59 19.47 -1.70 -3.52
CA GLU A 59 18.70 -1.13 -4.63
C GLU A 59 19.58 -0.19 -5.44
N ILE A 60 19.31 -0.06 -6.75
CA ILE A 60 20.02 0.90 -7.61
C ILE A 60 19.71 2.32 -7.12
N VAL A 61 20.77 3.11 -6.97
CA VAL A 61 20.65 4.53 -6.61
C VAL A 61 20.26 5.34 -7.84
N SER A 62 19.23 6.16 -7.73
CA SER A 62 18.80 7.06 -8.79
C SER A 62 19.39 8.46 -8.55
N ASP A 63 20.11 8.98 -9.54
CA ASP A 63 20.86 10.23 -9.40
C ASP A 63 20.77 11.14 -10.64
N SER A 64 20.04 10.73 -11.67
CA SER A 64 19.84 11.50 -12.90
C SER A 64 18.36 11.61 -13.24
N LEU A 65 17.90 12.81 -13.58
CA LEU A 65 16.53 13.05 -14.06
C LEU A 65 16.33 12.49 -15.47
N LEU A 66 17.38 12.49 -16.28
CA LEU A 66 17.36 12.12 -17.71
C LEU A 66 18.15 10.82 -17.95
N ASP A 67 17.95 9.82 -17.11
CA ASP A 67 18.51 8.48 -17.35
C ASP A 67 17.65 7.75 -18.38
N PRO A 68 18.17 7.44 -19.59
CA PRO A 68 17.40 6.78 -20.65
C PRO A 68 16.90 5.39 -20.25
N ALA A 69 17.57 4.70 -19.34
CA ALA A 69 17.15 3.40 -18.84
C ALA A 69 15.98 3.52 -17.84
N ALA A 70 15.91 4.62 -17.09
CA ALA A 70 14.83 4.91 -16.14
C ALA A 70 13.67 5.68 -16.81
N GLU A 71 13.93 6.47 -17.87
CA GLU A 71 12.90 7.26 -18.56
C GLU A 71 11.89 6.43 -19.35
N ALA A 72 12.23 5.24 -19.80
CA ALA A 72 11.29 4.32 -20.44
C ALA A 72 10.09 3.96 -19.53
N ALA A 73 10.20 4.21 -18.20
CA ALA A 73 9.18 3.97 -17.19
C ALA A 73 8.70 5.24 -16.45
N MET A 74 9.02 6.46 -16.89
CA MET A 74 8.78 7.71 -16.16
C MET A 74 9.29 7.67 -14.70
N GLY A 75 10.59 7.41 -14.51
CA GLY A 75 11.23 7.07 -13.24
C GLY A 75 10.86 7.96 -12.05
N HIS A 76 10.80 9.30 -12.19
CA HIS A 76 10.42 10.22 -11.11
C HIS A 76 8.95 10.08 -10.70
N ILE A 77 8.03 9.81 -11.63
CA ILE A 77 6.61 9.56 -11.34
C ILE A 77 6.43 8.22 -10.62
N GLU A 78 7.20 7.22 -11.03
CA GLU A 78 7.16 5.89 -10.41
C GLU A 78 7.64 5.95 -8.95
N PHE A 79 8.75 6.64 -8.67
CA PHE A 79 9.22 6.90 -7.31
C PHE A 79 8.19 7.70 -6.49
N ALA A 80 7.58 8.73 -7.09
CA ALA A 80 6.59 9.57 -6.43
C ALA A 80 5.36 8.78 -5.97
N LYS A 81 4.92 7.82 -6.79
CA LYS A 81 3.77 6.94 -6.49
C LYS A 81 4.13 5.77 -5.58
N TRP A 82 5.39 5.32 -5.61
CA TRP A 82 5.85 4.18 -4.84
C TRP A 82 6.02 4.51 -3.35
N ALA A 83 6.42 5.74 -3.02
CA ALA A 83 6.77 6.14 -1.67
C ALA A 83 5.55 6.35 -0.77
N ASP A 84 5.64 5.89 0.48
CA ASP A 84 4.75 6.27 1.59
C ASP A 84 5.30 7.50 2.32
N LEU A 85 6.63 7.66 2.29
CA LEU A 85 7.36 8.77 2.88
C LEU A 85 8.57 9.10 2.03
N ILE A 86 8.78 10.39 1.75
CA ILE A 86 10.06 10.88 1.23
C ILE A 86 10.79 11.59 2.36
N LEU A 87 11.94 11.07 2.76
CA LEU A 87 12.81 11.65 3.76
C LEU A 87 14.03 12.30 3.08
N VAL A 88 14.15 13.62 3.16
CA VAL A 88 15.34 14.33 2.68
C VAL A 88 16.32 14.47 3.84
N ALA A 89 17.37 13.68 3.84
CA ALA A 89 18.40 13.67 4.86
C ALA A 89 19.80 13.40 4.25
N PRO A 90 20.77 14.30 4.45
CA PRO A 90 20.61 15.63 5.01
C PRO A 90 19.82 16.56 4.11
N ALA A 91 19.08 17.52 4.71
CA ALA A 91 18.45 18.62 3.99
C ALA A 91 19.30 19.90 4.16
N THR A 92 20.05 20.27 3.13
CA THR A 92 20.85 21.50 3.11
C THR A 92 19.97 22.73 2.94
N CYS A 93 20.49 23.92 3.25
CA CYS A 93 19.77 25.19 2.99
C CYS A 93 19.40 25.32 1.50
N ASN A 94 20.22 24.80 0.58
CA ASN A 94 19.96 24.85 -0.84
C ASN A 94 18.71 24.03 -1.22
N ILE A 95 18.64 22.74 -0.79
CA ILE A 95 17.46 21.90 -1.10
C ILE A 95 16.19 22.47 -0.45
N ILE A 96 16.29 22.98 0.79
CA ILE A 96 15.18 23.61 1.49
C ILE A 96 14.66 24.84 0.72
N ALA A 97 15.58 25.68 0.19
CA ALA A 97 15.22 26.83 -0.62
C ALA A 97 14.53 26.41 -1.92
N LYS A 98 15.08 25.43 -2.65
CA LYS A 98 14.48 24.88 -3.88
C LYS A 98 13.08 24.35 -3.63
N MET A 99 12.88 23.57 -2.57
CA MET A 99 11.56 23.06 -2.16
C MET A 99 10.57 24.20 -1.84
N ALA A 100 11.02 25.23 -1.12
CA ALA A 100 10.17 26.35 -0.74
C ALA A 100 9.73 27.20 -1.95
N THR A 101 10.56 27.30 -2.98
CA THR A 101 10.29 28.08 -4.21
C THR A 101 9.74 27.23 -5.36
N GLY A 102 9.71 25.89 -5.23
CA GLY A 102 9.20 25.01 -6.28
C GLY A 102 10.15 24.82 -7.46
N ILE A 103 11.47 24.89 -7.23
CA ILE A 103 12.48 24.61 -8.27
C ILE A 103 12.62 23.09 -8.43
N ALA A 104 12.53 22.62 -9.69
CA ALA A 104 12.64 21.22 -10.08
C ALA A 104 13.73 21.06 -11.15
N ASP A 105 14.99 21.21 -10.74
CA ASP A 105 16.15 21.22 -11.64
C ASP A 105 17.00 19.93 -11.52
N ASP A 106 16.63 19.02 -10.64
CA ASP A 106 17.21 17.69 -10.48
C ASP A 106 16.15 16.63 -10.17
N LEU A 107 16.53 15.35 -10.15
CA LEU A 107 15.62 14.24 -9.89
C LEU A 107 14.93 14.37 -8.52
N LEU A 108 15.67 14.72 -7.46
CA LEU A 108 15.11 14.83 -6.12
C LEU A 108 14.06 15.95 -6.02
N THR A 109 14.38 17.13 -6.53
CA THR A 109 13.45 18.28 -6.50
C THR A 109 12.21 18.05 -7.37
N THR A 110 12.36 17.37 -8.51
CA THR A 110 11.23 16.98 -9.37
C THR A 110 10.34 15.97 -8.68
N LEU A 111 10.93 14.95 -8.06
CA LEU A 111 10.22 13.95 -7.27
C LEU A 111 9.40 14.57 -6.12
N LEU A 112 9.99 15.53 -5.41
CA LEU A 112 9.34 16.22 -4.29
C LEU A 112 8.13 17.06 -4.70
N LEU A 113 8.06 17.54 -5.95
CA LEU A 113 6.86 18.21 -6.49
C LEU A 113 5.82 17.23 -7.01
N ALA A 114 6.22 16.04 -7.44
CA ALA A 114 5.32 15.05 -8.06
C ALA A 114 4.66 14.10 -7.05
N THR A 115 5.17 14.03 -5.81
CA THR A 115 4.73 13.01 -4.83
C THR A 115 3.45 13.38 -4.10
N PRO A 116 2.50 12.44 -3.95
CA PRO A 116 1.39 12.53 -3.03
C PRO A 116 1.76 12.07 -1.59
N ALA A 117 2.95 11.48 -1.42
CA ALA A 117 3.40 10.96 -0.13
C ALA A 117 3.73 12.09 0.86
N LYS A 118 3.77 11.77 2.16
CA LYS A 118 4.33 12.67 3.17
C LYS A 118 5.79 12.97 2.86
N VAL A 119 6.19 14.21 3.09
CA VAL A 119 7.59 14.64 2.94
C VAL A 119 8.13 15.09 4.29
N ALA A 120 9.29 14.58 4.66
CA ALA A 120 10.05 14.99 5.84
C ALA A 120 11.42 15.52 5.41
N VAL A 121 11.92 16.54 6.07
CA VAL A 121 13.28 17.06 5.88
C VAL A 121 14.06 17.06 7.19
N ALA A 122 15.30 16.59 7.15
CA ALA A 122 16.24 16.62 8.28
C ALA A 122 17.30 17.72 8.02
N PRO A 123 17.10 18.96 8.49
CA PRO A 123 18.00 20.07 8.25
C PRO A 123 19.44 19.78 8.72
N ALA A 124 20.43 20.12 7.88
CA ALA A 124 21.85 19.95 8.19
C ALA A 124 22.65 21.09 7.55
N MET A 125 23.14 21.99 8.38
CA MET A 125 23.92 23.16 7.96
C MET A 125 24.61 23.82 9.16
N ASN A 126 25.53 24.76 8.89
CA ASN A 126 26.11 25.59 9.95
C ASN A 126 25.02 26.35 10.71
N GLN A 127 25.24 26.61 12.01
CA GLN A 127 24.28 27.30 12.89
C GLN A 127 23.84 28.67 12.36
N GLN A 128 24.76 29.43 11.78
CA GLN A 128 24.46 30.77 11.23
C GLN A 128 23.58 30.66 9.98
N MET A 129 23.85 29.66 9.13
CA MET A 129 23.02 29.34 7.97
C MET A 129 21.62 28.91 8.42
N TYR A 130 21.51 28.13 9.50
CA TYR A 130 20.23 27.71 10.04
C TYR A 130 19.45 28.92 10.62
N ALA A 131 20.13 29.78 11.40
CA ALA A 131 19.53 30.97 12.01
C ALA A 131 19.19 32.07 10.99
N HIS A 132 19.73 32.01 9.77
CA HIS A 132 19.53 33.03 8.76
C HIS A 132 18.06 33.21 8.39
N ALA A 133 17.61 34.46 8.30
CA ALA A 133 16.20 34.80 8.07
C ALA A 133 15.60 34.10 6.82
N ALA A 134 16.38 34.00 5.73
CA ALA A 134 15.93 33.29 4.52
C ALA A 134 15.69 31.79 4.78
N THR A 135 16.57 31.13 5.53
CA THR A 135 16.41 29.72 5.89
C THR A 135 15.18 29.50 6.76
N GLN A 136 14.98 30.37 7.76
CA GLN A 136 13.82 30.29 8.63
C GLN A 136 12.50 30.56 7.88
N ALA A 137 12.48 31.53 6.95
CA ALA A 137 11.34 31.79 6.08
C ALA A 137 11.02 30.59 5.18
N ASN A 138 12.02 29.95 4.59
CA ASN A 138 11.85 28.76 3.77
C ASN A 138 11.29 27.58 4.59
N LEU A 139 11.81 27.33 5.78
CA LEU A 139 11.31 26.29 6.70
C LEU A 139 9.87 26.57 7.11
N ALA A 140 9.51 27.82 7.40
CA ALA A 140 8.13 28.22 7.71
C ALA A 140 7.20 27.95 6.52
N THR A 141 7.65 28.26 5.29
CA THR A 141 6.90 27.95 4.06
C THR A 141 6.68 26.45 3.89
N LEU A 142 7.71 25.64 4.09
CA LEU A 142 7.59 24.18 4.01
C LEU A 142 6.64 23.62 5.07
N LYS A 143 6.73 24.10 6.30
CA LYS A 143 5.84 23.71 7.39
C LYS A 143 4.38 24.07 7.09
N ALA A 144 4.12 25.26 6.53
CA ALA A 144 2.78 25.67 6.11
C ALA A 144 2.21 24.80 4.97
N ARG A 145 3.07 24.11 4.22
CA ARG A 145 2.72 23.14 3.19
C ARG A 145 2.72 21.68 3.68
N ASN A 146 2.64 21.46 4.99
CA ASN A 146 2.62 20.15 5.65
C ASN A 146 3.89 19.30 5.44
N VAL A 147 5.04 19.92 5.14
CA VAL A 147 6.33 19.22 5.17
C VAL A 147 6.78 19.09 6.62
N LEU A 148 7.14 17.87 7.02
CA LEU A 148 7.62 17.56 8.35
C LEU A 148 9.07 18.06 8.50
N ILE A 149 9.36 18.83 9.56
CA ILE A 149 10.70 19.33 9.85
C ILE A 149 11.25 18.54 11.04
N TRP A 150 12.19 17.64 10.79
CA TRP A 150 12.79 16.76 11.78
C TRP A 150 14.17 17.27 12.21
N GLY A 151 14.22 17.95 13.32
CA GLY A 151 15.39 18.65 13.81
C GLY A 151 15.45 20.12 13.40
N PRO A 152 16.66 20.72 13.28
CA PRO A 152 17.96 20.11 13.51
C PRO A 152 18.26 19.82 14.98
N GLY A 153 19.22 18.93 15.21
CA GLY A 153 19.81 18.74 16.52
C GLY A 153 20.73 19.91 16.92
N LYS A 154 21.03 19.98 18.23
CA LYS A 154 21.90 21.01 18.82
C LYS A 154 23.21 20.37 19.27
N GLY A 155 24.33 21.05 19.07
CA GLY A 155 25.64 20.56 19.52
C GLY A 155 26.80 21.14 18.70
N GLU A 156 27.99 20.59 18.95
CA GLU A 156 29.22 20.95 18.23
C GLU A 156 29.13 20.50 16.77
N GLN A 157 29.49 21.36 15.86
CA GLN A 157 29.49 21.17 14.41
C GLN A 157 30.90 20.85 13.89
N ALA A 158 31.02 20.34 12.66
CA ALA A 158 32.31 19.98 12.07
C ALA A 158 33.28 21.18 11.93
N CYS A 159 32.80 22.40 11.99
CA CYS A 159 33.60 23.63 11.99
C CYS A 159 34.02 24.10 13.40
N GLY A 160 33.63 23.36 14.47
CA GLY A 160 33.89 23.75 15.86
C GLY A 160 32.81 24.67 16.48
N ASP A 161 31.87 25.16 15.71
CA ASP A 161 30.76 25.98 16.22
C ASP A 161 29.79 25.11 17.04
N VAL A 162 29.18 25.69 18.08
CA VAL A 162 28.16 25.05 18.90
C VAL A 162 26.80 25.73 18.72
N GLY A 163 25.82 24.98 18.25
CA GLY A 163 24.49 25.53 18.01
C GLY A 163 23.55 24.56 17.33
N SER A 164 22.39 25.06 16.91
CA SER A 164 21.41 24.30 16.12
C SER A 164 21.83 24.24 14.66
N GLY A 165 21.76 23.06 14.04
CA GLY A 165 22.12 22.90 12.62
C GLY A 165 22.62 21.49 12.28
N ARG A 166 22.85 20.63 13.28
CA ARG A 166 23.25 19.23 13.04
C ARG A 166 22.03 18.40 12.58
N MET A 167 22.24 17.56 11.57
CA MET A 167 21.26 16.52 11.25
C MET A 167 21.06 15.61 12.48
N LEU A 168 19.82 15.28 12.79
CA LEU A 168 19.51 14.28 13.81
C LEU A 168 20.26 12.98 13.55
N GLU A 169 20.49 12.20 14.61
CA GLU A 169 21.16 10.92 14.48
C GLU A 169 20.24 9.90 13.78
N PRO A 170 20.80 8.90 13.07
CA PRO A 170 20.01 7.91 12.35
C PRO A 170 18.91 7.24 13.18
N HIS A 171 19.18 6.91 14.43
CA HIS A 171 18.19 6.30 15.32
C HIS A 171 17.04 7.23 15.69
N GLU A 172 17.29 8.56 15.81
CA GLU A 172 16.26 9.56 16.06
C GLU A 172 15.34 9.72 14.84
N LEU A 173 15.92 9.74 13.61
CA LEU A 173 15.15 9.79 12.38
C LEU A 173 14.28 8.54 12.18
N VAL A 174 14.81 7.36 12.54
CA VAL A 174 14.02 6.11 12.52
C VAL A 174 12.87 6.17 13.52
N ALA A 175 13.09 6.69 14.73
CA ALA A 175 12.03 6.86 15.73
C ALA A 175 10.91 7.76 15.19
N LEU A 176 11.25 8.88 14.56
CA LEU A 176 10.27 9.79 13.91
C LEU A 176 9.53 9.10 12.75
N CYS A 177 10.21 8.26 11.95
CA CYS A 177 9.54 7.44 10.93
C CYS A 177 8.52 6.47 11.56
N VAL A 178 8.80 5.93 12.75
CA VAL A 178 7.88 5.07 13.50
C VAL A 178 6.69 5.86 14.04
N GLU A 179 6.90 7.05 14.58
CA GLU A 179 5.84 7.93 15.08
C GLU A 179 4.86 8.37 13.98
N GLU A 180 5.35 8.50 12.75
CA GLU A 180 4.53 8.85 11.58
C GLU A 180 3.70 7.67 11.02
N GLN A 181 3.80 6.49 11.60
CA GLN A 181 2.95 5.38 11.22
C GLN A 181 1.51 5.57 11.72
N PRO A 182 0.51 5.06 11.00
CA PRO A 182 -0.83 4.94 11.55
C PRO A 182 -0.81 4.17 12.87
N PRO A 183 -1.66 4.53 13.83
CA PRO A 183 -1.75 3.80 15.08
C PRO A 183 -2.10 2.34 14.81
N GLN A 184 -1.45 1.42 15.51
CA GLN A 184 -1.61 -0.04 15.36
C GLN A 184 -2.92 -0.52 16.00
N ILE A 185 -4.06 0.02 15.50
CA ILE A 185 -5.41 -0.19 16.08
C ILE A 185 -5.92 -1.64 15.96
N LEU A 186 -5.27 -2.45 15.11
CA LEU A 186 -5.55 -3.87 14.92
C LEU A 186 -4.47 -4.79 15.50
N ALA A 187 -3.60 -4.27 16.37
CA ALA A 187 -2.57 -5.09 17.02
C ALA A 187 -3.19 -6.28 17.75
N GLY A 188 -2.70 -7.49 17.46
CA GLY A 188 -3.21 -8.74 18.03
C GLY A 188 -4.48 -9.29 17.37
N LYS A 189 -5.08 -8.56 16.42
CA LYS A 189 -6.23 -9.03 15.64
C LYS A 189 -5.78 -9.84 14.45
N THR A 190 -6.57 -10.85 14.08
CA THR A 190 -6.38 -11.66 12.87
C THR A 190 -7.51 -11.40 11.88
N ILE A 191 -7.15 -11.07 10.64
CA ILE A 191 -8.11 -10.80 9.56
C ILE A 191 -7.85 -11.75 8.40
N THR A 192 -8.86 -12.51 8.01
CA THR A 192 -8.81 -13.33 6.79
C THR A 192 -9.48 -12.60 5.64
N ILE A 193 -8.79 -12.49 4.51
CA ILE A 193 -9.24 -11.74 3.33
C ILE A 193 -9.18 -12.66 2.12
N THR A 194 -10.26 -12.71 1.35
CA THR A 194 -10.25 -13.41 0.05
C THR A 194 -10.01 -12.42 -1.09
N ALA A 195 -9.21 -12.81 -2.09
CA ALA A 195 -8.83 -11.93 -3.19
C ALA A 195 -8.72 -12.68 -4.52
N GLY A 196 -8.70 -11.92 -5.60
CA GLY A 196 -8.54 -12.49 -6.95
C GLY A 196 -9.78 -13.20 -7.47
N PRO A 197 -9.73 -13.74 -8.69
CA PRO A 197 -10.82 -14.53 -9.28
C PRO A 197 -10.69 -16.01 -8.91
N THR A 198 -11.79 -16.75 -8.91
CA THR A 198 -11.74 -18.20 -9.03
C THR A 198 -11.64 -18.62 -10.51
N ARG A 199 -11.08 -19.78 -10.77
CA ARG A 199 -11.03 -20.43 -12.08
C ARG A 199 -11.72 -21.77 -11.95
N GLU A 200 -12.82 -21.95 -12.68
CA GLU A 200 -13.60 -23.17 -12.67
C GLU A 200 -13.25 -23.97 -13.92
N PRO A 201 -12.56 -25.10 -13.81
CA PRO A 201 -12.07 -25.83 -14.97
C PRO A 201 -13.21 -26.41 -15.80
N LEU A 202 -13.07 -26.34 -17.13
CA LEU A 202 -13.91 -27.05 -18.10
C LEU A 202 -13.19 -28.32 -18.60
N ASP A 203 -11.88 -28.20 -18.79
CA ASP A 203 -10.96 -29.26 -19.20
C ASP A 203 -9.54 -28.87 -18.75
N PRO A 204 -8.48 -29.66 -18.99
CA PRO A 204 -7.12 -29.34 -18.59
C PRO A 204 -6.54 -28.03 -19.17
N VAL A 205 -7.24 -27.38 -20.10
CA VAL A 205 -6.74 -26.19 -20.81
C VAL A 205 -7.62 -24.95 -20.61
N ARG A 206 -8.93 -25.13 -20.40
CA ARG A 206 -9.92 -24.05 -20.38
C ARG A 206 -10.67 -24.00 -19.05
N PHE A 207 -11.02 -22.79 -18.64
CA PHE A 207 -11.76 -22.52 -17.41
C PHE A 207 -12.74 -21.36 -17.60
N ILE A 208 -13.74 -21.26 -16.73
CA ILE A 208 -14.59 -20.09 -16.53
C ILE A 208 -13.99 -19.26 -15.39
N SER A 209 -13.95 -17.94 -15.55
CA SER A 209 -13.41 -17.04 -14.54
C SER A 209 -13.98 -15.62 -14.69
N ASN A 210 -13.72 -14.79 -13.69
CA ASN A 210 -14.05 -13.36 -13.66
C ASN A 210 -12.84 -12.50 -14.04
N HIS A 211 -13.08 -11.26 -14.48
CA HIS A 211 -12.04 -10.29 -14.84
C HIS A 211 -11.32 -9.64 -13.64
N SER A 212 -11.41 -10.22 -12.45
CA SER A 212 -10.79 -9.65 -11.25
C SER A 212 -9.27 -9.70 -11.34
N SER A 213 -8.61 -8.57 -11.06
CA SER A 213 -7.15 -8.50 -10.93
C SER A 213 -6.64 -8.76 -9.51
N GLY A 214 -7.54 -8.88 -8.51
CA GLY A 214 -7.18 -9.03 -7.09
C GLY A 214 -6.74 -7.74 -6.38
N LYS A 215 -6.53 -6.63 -7.11
CA LYS A 215 -5.98 -5.37 -6.57
C LYS A 215 -6.68 -4.88 -5.29
N MET A 216 -8.01 -4.96 -5.20
CA MET A 216 -8.72 -4.47 -4.02
C MET A 216 -8.48 -5.35 -2.78
N GLY A 217 -8.55 -6.68 -2.91
CA GLY A 217 -8.27 -7.59 -1.81
C GLY A 217 -6.82 -7.50 -1.31
N TYR A 218 -5.87 -7.30 -2.21
CA TYR A 218 -4.47 -7.08 -1.86
C TYR A 218 -4.26 -5.73 -1.16
N ALA A 219 -4.92 -4.66 -1.61
CA ALA A 219 -4.89 -3.37 -0.92
C ALA A 219 -5.51 -3.44 0.49
N LEU A 220 -6.59 -4.22 0.69
CA LEU A 220 -7.17 -4.47 2.00
C LEU A 220 -6.20 -5.23 2.92
N ALA A 221 -5.49 -6.23 2.39
CA ALA A 221 -4.47 -6.96 3.13
C ALA A 221 -3.30 -6.05 3.55
N GLU A 222 -2.84 -5.19 2.64
CA GLU A 222 -1.79 -4.20 2.92
C GLU A 222 -2.24 -3.19 4.00
N ALA A 223 -3.47 -2.68 3.91
CA ALA A 223 -4.04 -1.77 4.90
C ALA A 223 -4.22 -2.42 6.28
N ALA A 224 -4.66 -3.68 6.35
CA ALA A 224 -4.80 -4.41 7.60
C ALA A 224 -3.45 -4.65 8.28
N LEU A 225 -2.42 -5.05 7.51
CA LEU A 225 -1.04 -5.17 8.00
C LEU A 225 -0.49 -3.83 8.50
N LEU A 226 -0.73 -2.74 7.76
CA LEU A 226 -0.31 -1.38 8.13
C LEU A 226 -0.91 -0.94 9.47
N LEU A 227 -2.11 -1.37 9.80
CA LEU A 227 -2.80 -1.10 11.06
C LEU A 227 -2.52 -2.15 12.15
N GLY A 228 -1.61 -3.11 11.91
CA GLY A 228 -1.08 -4.05 12.89
C GLY A 228 -1.78 -5.41 12.98
N ALA A 229 -2.67 -5.74 12.05
CA ALA A 229 -3.33 -7.04 12.03
C ALA A 229 -2.38 -8.17 11.56
N ASN A 230 -2.66 -9.39 12.03
CA ASN A 230 -2.21 -10.61 11.35
C ASN A 230 -3.15 -10.88 10.17
N VAL A 231 -2.61 -11.13 8.99
CA VAL A 231 -3.43 -11.27 7.77
C VAL A 231 -3.24 -12.64 7.13
N ASN A 232 -4.35 -13.36 6.97
CA ASN A 232 -4.46 -14.50 6.07
C ASN A 232 -5.07 -14.03 4.76
N LEU A 233 -4.34 -14.19 3.65
CA LEU A 233 -4.77 -13.80 2.31
C LEU A 233 -5.02 -15.04 1.47
N ILE A 234 -6.30 -15.41 1.31
CA ILE A 234 -6.70 -16.52 0.44
C ILE A 234 -6.92 -15.96 -0.96
N SER A 235 -6.03 -16.31 -1.88
CA SER A 235 -5.99 -15.68 -3.20
C SER A 235 -6.18 -16.67 -4.34
N GLY A 236 -7.13 -16.36 -5.21
CA GLY A 236 -7.17 -16.92 -6.56
C GLY A 236 -6.01 -16.40 -7.42
N PRO A 237 -5.83 -16.93 -8.64
CA PRO A 237 -4.67 -16.64 -9.48
C PRO A 237 -4.61 -15.16 -9.91
N VAL A 238 -3.56 -14.47 -9.49
CA VAL A 238 -3.26 -13.08 -9.84
C VAL A 238 -1.77 -12.91 -10.16
N THR A 239 -1.40 -11.79 -10.79
CA THR A 239 -0.01 -11.46 -11.14
C THR A 239 0.66 -10.53 -10.13
N ILE A 240 -0.10 -9.97 -9.20
CA ILE A 240 0.41 -9.04 -8.18
C ILE A 240 1.09 -9.81 -7.05
N LYS A 241 2.18 -9.26 -6.51
CA LYS A 241 2.91 -9.84 -5.40
C LYS A 241 2.12 -9.64 -4.09
N ALA A 242 2.09 -10.68 -3.26
CA ALA A 242 1.47 -10.57 -1.95
C ALA A 242 2.21 -9.56 -1.05
N PRO A 243 1.47 -8.80 -0.22
CA PRO A 243 2.08 -7.91 0.76
C PRO A 243 2.99 -8.68 1.71
N THR A 244 4.15 -8.11 2.02
CA THR A 244 5.10 -8.70 2.98
C THR A 244 4.45 -8.78 4.36
N GLY A 245 4.50 -9.96 4.97
CA GLY A 245 3.87 -10.21 6.28
C GLY A 245 2.49 -10.85 6.20
N ALA A 246 1.86 -10.94 5.03
CA ALA A 246 0.64 -11.72 4.86
C ALA A 246 0.96 -13.23 4.75
N ASN A 247 0.15 -14.05 5.41
CA ASN A 247 0.11 -15.49 5.17
C ASN A 247 -0.70 -15.75 3.91
N LEU A 248 -0.01 -16.02 2.79
CA LEU A 248 -0.65 -16.24 1.49
C LEU A 248 -1.09 -17.70 1.33
N ILE A 249 -2.38 -17.91 1.06
CA ILE A 249 -2.99 -19.19 0.75
C ILE A 249 -3.47 -19.14 -0.70
N ASN A 250 -2.85 -19.90 -1.58
CA ASN A 250 -3.24 -19.96 -2.99
C ASN A 250 -4.35 -20.97 -3.21
N ILE A 251 -5.37 -20.54 -3.94
CA ILE A 251 -6.49 -21.41 -4.39
C ILE A 251 -6.73 -21.20 -5.88
N GLU A 252 -7.49 -22.08 -6.48
CA GLU A 252 -7.87 -21.96 -7.87
C GLU A 252 -9.40 -21.93 -8.05
N SER A 253 -10.15 -22.82 -7.40
CA SER A 253 -11.60 -22.93 -7.56
C SER A 253 -12.38 -22.36 -6.37
N ALA A 254 -13.69 -22.15 -6.58
CA ALA A 254 -14.63 -21.74 -5.52
C ALA A 254 -14.74 -22.78 -4.39
N GLU A 255 -14.59 -24.06 -4.71
CA GLU A 255 -14.61 -25.13 -3.72
C GLU A 255 -13.36 -25.10 -2.83
N GLN A 256 -12.17 -24.89 -3.42
CA GLN A 256 -10.94 -24.70 -2.65
C GLN A 256 -11.03 -23.44 -1.79
N LEU A 257 -11.58 -22.33 -2.34
CA LEU A 257 -11.81 -21.10 -1.59
C LEU A 257 -12.71 -21.33 -0.37
N LEU A 258 -13.82 -22.10 -0.54
CA LEU A 258 -14.72 -22.43 0.57
C LEU A 258 -13.99 -23.24 1.64
N ASN A 259 -13.24 -24.27 1.26
CA ASN A 259 -12.52 -25.13 2.19
C ASN A 259 -11.53 -24.33 3.03
N GLU A 260 -10.69 -23.50 2.40
CA GLU A 260 -9.74 -22.64 3.11
C GLU A 260 -10.45 -21.56 3.95
N ALA A 261 -11.53 -20.96 3.44
CA ALA A 261 -12.29 -19.98 4.21
C ALA A 261 -12.85 -20.58 5.50
N LEU A 262 -13.37 -21.79 5.48
CA LEU A 262 -13.90 -22.48 6.68
C LEU A 262 -12.80 -22.91 7.67
N VAL A 263 -11.55 -23.08 7.21
CA VAL A 263 -10.40 -23.36 8.09
C VAL A 263 -9.96 -22.08 8.81
N TYR A 264 -9.83 -20.96 8.10
CA TYR A 264 -9.27 -19.74 8.66
C TYR A 264 -10.28 -18.80 9.32
N ALA A 265 -11.54 -18.79 8.88
CA ALA A 265 -12.56 -17.89 9.42
C ALA A 265 -12.80 -18.08 10.93
N PRO A 266 -12.93 -19.29 11.51
CA PRO A 266 -13.14 -19.46 12.94
C PRO A 266 -11.96 -19.04 13.83
N GLN A 267 -10.79 -18.79 13.21
CA GLN A 267 -9.55 -18.36 13.88
C GLN A 267 -9.30 -16.85 13.71
N SER A 268 -10.26 -16.15 13.09
CA SER A 268 -10.13 -14.74 12.73
C SER A 268 -11.11 -13.87 13.49
N ASP A 269 -10.70 -12.64 13.82
CA ASP A 269 -11.60 -11.62 14.38
C ASP A 269 -12.54 -11.08 13.28
N ALA A 270 -12.04 -10.99 12.03
CA ALA A 270 -12.84 -10.60 10.88
C ALA A 270 -12.53 -11.43 9.63
N PHE A 271 -13.54 -11.56 8.76
CA PHE A 271 -13.43 -12.18 7.44
C PHE A 271 -13.94 -11.22 6.36
N ILE A 272 -13.12 -10.95 5.34
CA ILE A 272 -13.46 -10.04 4.24
C ILE A 272 -13.57 -10.83 2.94
N GLY A 273 -14.79 -10.98 2.43
CA GLY A 273 -15.07 -11.62 1.15
C GLY A 273 -14.93 -10.64 -0.01
N CYS A 274 -13.71 -10.50 -0.56
CA CYS A 274 -13.40 -9.60 -1.69
C CYS A 274 -13.03 -10.34 -2.97
N ALA A 275 -12.91 -11.68 -2.95
CA ALA A 275 -12.69 -12.49 -4.14
C ALA A 275 -13.87 -12.41 -5.12
N ALA A 276 -13.57 -12.44 -6.42
CA ALA A 276 -14.58 -12.57 -7.47
C ALA A 276 -14.82 -14.06 -7.76
N VAL A 277 -15.74 -14.63 -7.02
CA VAL A 277 -16.13 -16.04 -7.14
C VAL A 277 -17.05 -16.22 -8.36
N ALA A 278 -16.78 -17.22 -9.21
CA ALA A 278 -17.69 -17.55 -10.29
C ALA A 278 -18.98 -18.14 -9.72
N ASP A 279 -20.14 -17.69 -10.20
CA ASP A 279 -21.45 -18.19 -9.71
C ASP A 279 -21.70 -19.64 -10.10
N TYR A 280 -21.10 -20.09 -11.22
CA TYR A 280 -21.29 -21.41 -11.80
C TYR A 280 -19.97 -22.08 -12.15
N ARG A 281 -19.93 -23.42 -12.09
CA ARG A 281 -18.86 -24.28 -12.58
C ARG A 281 -19.40 -25.35 -13.51
N ALA A 282 -18.53 -26.02 -14.27
CA ALA A 282 -18.95 -27.17 -15.07
C ALA A 282 -19.47 -28.30 -14.17
N GLY A 283 -20.61 -28.89 -14.55
CA GLY A 283 -21.17 -30.06 -13.84
C GLY A 283 -20.24 -31.28 -13.91
N GLU A 284 -19.55 -31.41 -15.05
CA GLU A 284 -18.50 -32.42 -15.27
C GLU A 284 -17.29 -31.74 -15.91
N VAL A 285 -16.11 -31.98 -15.34
CA VAL A 285 -14.83 -31.51 -15.87
C VAL A 285 -14.25 -32.60 -16.78
N ALA A 286 -14.04 -32.26 -18.05
CA ALA A 286 -13.47 -33.20 -19.00
C ALA A 286 -12.01 -33.53 -18.65
N THR A 287 -11.66 -34.80 -18.60
CA THR A 287 -10.28 -35.27 -18.31
C THR A 287 -9.31 -35.04 -19.47
N GLN A 288 -9.83 -34.77 -20.67
CA GLN A 288 -9.08 -34.46 -21.89
C GLN A 288 -9.58 -33.14 -22.48
N LYS A 289 -8.71 -32.43 -23.18
CA LYS A 289 -9.10 -31.21 -23.90
C LYS A 289 -10.30 -31.51 -24.82
N ILE A 290 -11.41 -30.78 -24.60
CA ILE A 290 -12.62 -30.91 -25.42
C ILE A 290 -12.28 -30.52 -26.86
N LYS A 291 -12.44 -31.50 -27.80
CA LYS A 291 -12.20 -31.25 -29.23
C LYS A 291 -13.41 -30.55 -29.85
N LYS A 292 -13.17 -29.69 -30.85
CA LYS A 292 -14.24 -29.13 -31.66
C LYS A 292 -15.04 -30.23 -32.35
N GLN A 293 -16.33 -30.29 -32.06
CA GLN A 293 -17.30 -31.16 -32.73
C GLN A 293 -18.50 -30.28 -33.10
N GLY A 294 -18.57 -29.90 -34.37
CA GLY A 294 -19.63 -28.97 -34.86
C GLY A 294 -19.34 -27.50 -34.62
N GLU A 295 -20.37 -26.66 -34.80
CA GLU A 295 -20.32 -25.19 -34.67
C GLU A 295 -20.67 -24.72 -33.25
N GLU A 296 -21.33 -25.53 -32.45
CA GLU A 296 -21.81 -25.21 -31.10
C GLU A 296 -21.27 -26.19 -30.07
N LEU A 297 -21.08 -25.69 -28.83
CA LEU A 297 -20.73 -26.49 -27.66
C LEU A 297 -21.71 -26.17 -26.53
N THR A 298 -22.45 -27.16 -26.07
CA THR A 298 -23.34 -27.01 -24.91
C THR A 298 -22.60 -27.49 -23.64
N LEU A 299 -22.60 -26.65 -22.60
CA LEU A 299 -22.03 -26.97 -21.29
C LEU A 299 -23.13 -26.94 -20.23
N THR A 300 -23.23 -27.99 -19.44
CA THR A 300 -24.07 -28.00 -18.24
C THR A 300 -23.33 -27.35 -17.08
N LEU A 301 -23.86 -26.26 -16.58
CA LEU A 301 -23.29 -25.53 -15.46
C LEU A 301 -24.09 -25.78 -14.17
N VAL A 302 -23.39 -25.99 -13.06
CA VAL A 302 -23.95 -26.14 -11.72
C VAL A 302 -23.50 -24.98 -10.84
N LYS A 303 -24.35 -24.57 -9.89
CA LYS A 303 -24.09 -23.46 -8.99
C LYS A 303 -22.90 -23.74 -8.07
N ASN A 304 -22.02 -22.76 -7.92
CA ASN A 304 -20.94 -22.78 -6.93
C ASN A 304 -21.47 -22.51 -5.51
N PRO A 305 -20.74 -22.94 -4.48
CA PRO A 305 -21.10 -22.61 -3.10
C PRO A 305 -20.95 -21.10 -2.84
N ASP A 306 -21.82 -20.56 -2.00
CA ASP A 306 -21.73 -19.17 -1.55
C ASP A 306 -20.77 -19.06 -0.35
N VAL A 307 -19.49 -18.81 -0.63
CA VAL A 307 -18.40 -18.81 0.37
C VAL A 307 -18.67 -17.82 1.50
N ILE A 308 -19.08 -16.58 1.17
CA ILE A 308 -19.28 -15.54 2.17
C ILE A 308 -20.51 -15.87 3.06
N ALA A 309 -21.56 -16.42 2.48
CA ALA A 309 -22.72 -16.85 3.24
C ALA A 309 -22.39 -18.05 4.14
N ALA A 310 -21.55 -18.99 3.68
CA ALA A 310 -21.10 -20.11 4.50
C ALA A 310 -20.30 -19.63 5.73
N VAL A 311 -19.38 -18.68 5.54
CA VAL A 311 -18.62 -18.07 6.65
C VAL A 311 -19.54 -17.29 7.60
N ALA A 312 -20.47 -16.49 7.08
CA ALA A 312 -21.39 -15.69 7.88
C ALA A 312 -22.37 -16.52 8.72
N ASN A 313 -22.54 -17.81 8.40
CA ASN A 313 -23.40 -18.75 9.14
C ASN A 313 -22.64 -19.78 9.97
N ILE A 314 -21.34 -19.55 10.24
CA ILE A 314 -20.57 -20.39 11.18
C ILE A 314 -21.18 -20.25 12.58
N GLU A 315 -21.49 -21.38 13.22
CA GLU A 315 -22.15 -21.39 14.54
C GLU A 315 -21.20 -21.02 15.70
N LYS A 316 -19.93 -21.43 15.61
CA LYS A 316 -18.94 -21.20 16.68
C LYS A 316 -17.77 -20.38 16.16
N ASN A 317 -17.38 -19.36 16.93
CA ASN A 317 -16.29 -18.45 16.57
C ASN A 317 -16.49 -17.78 15.18
N ARG A 318 -17.72 -17.34 14.93
CA ARG A 318 -18.06 -16.58 13.73
C ARG A 318 -17.31 -15.26 13.74
N PRO A 319 -16.48 -14.95 12.71
CA PRO A 319 -15.80 -13.66 12.60
C PRO A 319 -16.79 -12.54 12.25
N TYR A 320 -16.41 -11.29 12.47
CA TYR A 320 -17.10 -10.15 11.86
C TYR A 320 -16.96 -10.24 10.33
N THR A 321 -18.08 -10.37 9.63
CA THR A 321 -18.08 -10.76 8.22
C THR A 321 -18.39 -9.58 7.32
N VAL A 322 -17.46 -9.24 6.42
CA VAL A 322 -17.55 -8.14 5.46
C VAL A 322 -17.65 -8.68 4.03
N GLY A 323 -18.73 -8.34 3.33
CA GLY A 323 -18.91 -8.69 1.91
C GLY A 323 -18.54 -7.54 0.98
N PHE A 324 -18.22 -7.88 -0.26
CA PHE A 324 -18.08 -6.94 -1.37
C PHE A 324 -19.16 -7.22 -2.41
N ALA A 325 -19.79 -6.15 -2.92
CA ALA A 325 -20.77 -6.22 -4.01
C ALA A 325 -20.38 -5.25 -5.12
N ALA A 326 -20.27 -5.77 -6.34
CA ALA A 326 -20.13 -4.97 -7.56
C ALA A 326 -21.47 -4.99 -8.29
N GLU A 327 -22.11 -3.84 -8.39
CA GLU A 327 -23.45 -3.69 -8.97
C GLU A 327 -23.43 -2.65 -10.08
N THR A 328 -24.32 -2.83 -11.06
CA THR A 328 -24.48 -1.89 -12.19
C THR A 328 -25.75 -1.06 -12.08
N GLN A 329 -26.69 -1.44 -11.21
CA GLN A 329 -27.99 -0.79 -11.01
C GLN A 329 -28.46 -1.00 -9.57
N ASN A 330 -29.27 -0.07 -9.04
CA ASN A 330 -29.90 -0.18 -7.71
C ASN A 330 -28.94 -0.60 -6.59
N VAL A 331 -27.71 -0.07 -6.59
CA VAL A 331 -26.57 -0.47 -5.75
C VAL A 331 -26.96 -0.57 -4.28
N GLU A 332 -27.64 0.45 -3.74
CA GLU A 332 -28.06 0.49 -2.34
C GLU A 332 -29.02 -0.65 -1.99
N SER A 333 -30.07 -0.83 -2.79
CA SER A 333 -31.09 -1.86 -2.53
C SER A 333 -30.52 -3.27 -2.59
N TYR A 334 -29.69 -3.55 -3.60
CA TYR A 334 -29.03 -4.85 -3.75
C TYR A 334 -28.00 -5.11 -2.65
N ALA A 335 -27.21 -4.09 -2.26
CA ALA A 335 -26.25 -4.23 -1.17
C ALA A 335 -26.96 -4.51 0.16
N LYS A 336 -27.99 -3.73 0.52
CA LYS A 336 -28.79 -3.97 1.74
C LYS A 336 -29.49 -5.33 1.73
N GLY A 337 -30.01 -5.74 0.58
CA GLY A 337 -30.59 -7.08 0.41
C GLY A 337 -29.55 -8.20 0.65
N LYS A 338 -28.34 -8.08 0.09
CA LYS A 338 -27.25 -9.04 0.32
C LYS A 338 -26.78 -9.04 1.78
N LEU A 339 -26.69 -7.86 2.42
CA LEU A 339 -26.32 -7.74 3.83
C LEU A 339 -27.22 -8.62 4.72
N VAL A 340 -28.55 -8.54 4.52
CA VAL A 340 -29.53 -9.31 5.29
C VAL A 340 -29.54 -10.78 4.88
N ASN A 341 -29.69 -11.06 3.57
CA ASN A 341 -29.88 -12.42 3.07
C ASN A 341 -28.66 -13.34 3.30
N LYS A 342 -27.46 -12.78 3.37
CA LYS A 342 -26.22 -13.54 3.63
C LYS A 342 -25.73 -13.43 5.07
N ASN A 343 -26.49 -12.78 5.96
CA ASN A 343 -26.15 -12.61 7.37
C ASN A 343 -24.79 -11.91 7.56
N LEU A 344 -24.51 -10.84 6.79
CA LEU A 344 -23.26 -10.09 6.89
C LEU A 344 -23.35 -8.99 7.95
N ASP A 345 -22.21 -8.62 8.53
CA ASP A 345 -22.11 -7.49 9.47
C ASP A 345 -21.88 -6.18 8.75
N MET A 346 -21.18 -6.21 7.60
CA MET A 346 -20.92 -5.06 6.74
C MET A 346 -20.88 -5.49 5.28
N ILE A 347 -21.27 -4.59 4.38
CA ILE A 347 -21.09 -4.76 2.93
C ILE A 347 -20.51 -3.50 2.30
N CYS A 348 -19.51 -3.69 1.45
CA CYS A 348 -18.87 -2.65 0.64
C CYS A 348 -19.45 -2.74 -0.77
N ALA A 349 -20.23 -1.76 -1.18
CA ALA A 349 -20.87 -1.71 -2.48
C ALA A 349 -20.12 -0.80 -3.44
N ASN A 350 -19.81 -1.29 -4.64
CA ASN A 350 -19.18 -0.57 -5.73
C ASN A 350 -20.16 -0.44 -6.89
N ASP A 351 -20.33 0.76 -7.43
CA ASP A 351 -20.98 1.01 -8.70
C ASP A 351 -19.96 0.84 -9.84
N VAL A 352 -20.00 -0.31 -10.51
CA VAL A 352 -19.07 -0.63 -11.60
C VAL A 352 -19.59 -0.15 -12.99
N SER A 353 -20.73 0.54 -13.05
CA SER A 353 -21.25 1.13 -14.29
C SER A 353 -20.48 2.39 -14.70
N GLN A 354 -19.79 3.03 -13.75
CA GLN A 354 -19.04 4.27 -14.00
C GLN A 354 -17.72 3.96 -14.70
N SER A 355 -17.47 4.65 -15.81
CA SER A 355 -16.23 4.52 -16.58
C SER A 355 -15.00 4.84 -15.71
N GLY A 356 -13.98 3.99 -15.74
CA GLY A 356 -12.76 4.16 -14.94
C GLY A 356 -12.83 3.61 -13.51
N LEU A 357 -14.00 3.13 -13.06
CA LEU A 357 -14.15 2.45 -11.76
C LEU A 357 -14.50 0.97 -12.02
N GLY A 358 -13.64 0.06 -11.62
CA GLY A 358 -13.89 -1.37 -11.84
C GLY A 358 -12.71 -2.26 -11.51
N PHE A 359 -12.79 -3.53 -11.94
CA PHE A 359 -11.86 -4.59 -11.52
C PHE A 359 -10.38 -4.31 -11.84
N ASN A 360 -10.08 -3.68 -12.99
CA ASN A 360 -8.70 -3.43 -13.45
C ASN A 360 -8.20 -2.01 -13.16
N SER A 361 -9.07 -1.08 -12.72
CA SER A 361 -8.69 0.29 -12.37
C SER A 361 -7.85 0.33 -11.09
N ASP A 362 -6.99 1.33 -10.97
CA ASP A 362 -6.28 1.66 -9.73
C ASP A 362 -7.10 2.53 -8.78
N GLN A 363 -8.21 3.08 -9.28
CA GLN A 363 -9.17 3.86 -8.51
C GLN A 363 -10.43 3.04 -8.20
N ASN A 364 -11.13 3.44 -7.14
CA ASN A 364 -12.42 2.89 -6.76
C ASN A 364 -13.26 3.94 -6.00
N ALA A 365 -14.58 3.69 -5.91
CA ALA A 365 -15.49 4.38 -5.01
C ALA A 365 -16.35 3.32 -4.33
N LEU A 366 -16.58 3.44 -3.03
CA LEU A 366 -17.39 2.48 -2.29
C LEU A 366 -18.40 3.19 -1.40
N THR A 367 -19.56 2.57 -1.22
CA THR A 367 -20.44 2.86 -0.09
C THR A 367 -20.48 1.64 0.84
N LEU A 368 -20.14 1.87 2.09
CA LEU A 368 -20.19 0.85 3.14
C LEU A 368 -21.56 0.91 3.80
N TYR A 369 -22.18 -0.25 4.00
CA TYR A 369 -23.43 -0.38 4.76
C TYR A 369 -23.23 -1.38 5.90
N TRP A 370 -23.65 -1.02 7.11
CA TRP A 370 -23.66 -1.91 8.29
C TRP A 370 -24.79 -1.51 9.24
N GLN A 371 -25.56 -2.46 9.73
CA GLN A 371 -26.76 -2.20 10.51
C GLN A 371 -27.68 -1.17 9.77
N ASN A 372 -27.97 -0.02 10.39
CA ASN A 372 -28.75 1.07 9.79
C ASN A 372 -27.88 2.29 9.45
N LYS A 373 -26.57 2.09 9.21
CA LYS A 373 -25.60 3.16 8.95
C LYS A 373 -24.97 2.97 7.57
N GLN A 374 -24.46 4.06 7.02
CA GLN A 374 -23.67 4.06 5.79
C GLN A 374 -22.50 5.05 5.87
N LEU A 375 -21.49 4.79 5.05
CA LEU A 375 -20.34 5.66 4.85
C LEU A 375 -19.98 5.65 3.37
N GLU A 376 -20.01 6.81 2.74
CA GLU A 376 -19.59 6.99 1.37
C GLU A 376 -18.08 7.28 1.31
N LEU A 377 -17.37 6.56 0.49
CA LEU A 377 -15.97 6.78 0.17
C LEU A 377 -15.87 7.24 -1.28
N PRO A 378 -15.54 8.53 -1.51
CA PRO A 378 -15.46 9.07 -2.85
C PRO A 378 -14.34 8.43 -3.66
N VAL A 379 -14.35 8.68 -4.98
CA VAL A 379 -13.32 8.18 -5.91
C VAL A 379 -11.92 8.49 -5.37
N SER A 380 -11.16 7.44 -5.14
CA SER A 380 -9.78 7.52 -4.60
C SER A 380 -8.98 6.30 -5.05
N SER A 381 -7.69 6.27 -4.76
CA SER A 381 -6.88 5.08 -4.99
C SER A 381 -7.40 3.88 -4.19
N LYS A 382 -7.23 2.66 -4.70
CA LYS A 382 -7.62 1.44 -3.99
C LYS A 382 -6.95 1.30 -2.63
N SER A 383 -5.72 1.77 -2.47
CA SER A 383 -5.02 1.80 -1.18
C SER A 383 -5.67 2.75 -0.18
N THR A 384 -6.05 3.97 -0.60
CA THR A 384 -6.78 4.92 0.26
C THR A 384 -8.16 4.36 0.67
N ILE A 385 -8.90 3.80 -0.28
CA ILE A 385 -10.20 3.18 -0.01
C ILE A 385 -10.04 1.99 0.97
N ALA A 386 -9.07 1.12 0.72
CA ALA A 386 -8.79 -0.03 1.58
C ALA A 386 -8.48 0.40 3.02
N LEU A 387 -7.64 1.43 3.20
CA LEU A 387 -7.34 1.96 4.53
C LEU A 387 -8.62 2.42 5.25
N LYS A 388 -9.50 3.16 4.56
CA LYS A 388 -10.78 3.62 5.13
C LYS A 388 -11.73 2.48 5.48
N VAL A 389 -11.78 1.43 4.66
CA VAL A 389 -12.57 0.22 4.95
C VAL A 389 -12.04 -0.47 6.21
N ILE A 390 -10.72 -0.67 6.32
CA ILE A 390 -10.10 -1.32 7.49
C ILE A 390 -10.20 -0.45 8.74
N GLU A 391 -10.02 0.87 8.65
CA GLU A 391 -10.27 1.81 9.76
C GLU A 391 -11.72 1.74 10.27
N GLN A 392 -12.69 1.60 9.35
CA GLN A 392 -14.09 1.43 9.74
C GLN A 392 -14.34 0.06 10.37
N LEU A 393 -13.77 -1.00 9.81
CA LEU A 393 -13.84 -2.36 10.37
C LEU A 393 -13.28 -2.40 11.80
N ALA A 394 -12.12 -1.76 12.03
CA ALA A 394 -11.46 -1.73 13.34
C ALA A 394 -12.33 -1.16 14.48
N LYS A 395 -13.34 -0.34 14.18
CA LYS A 395 -14.29 0.19 15.17
C LYS A 395 -15.28 -0.86 15.69
N HIS A 396 -15.29 -2.04 15.08
CA HIS A 396 -16.20 -3.14 15.38
C HIS A 396 -15.46 -4.37 15.97
N LEU A 397 -14.14 -4.35 16.04
CA LEU A 397 -13.28 -5.40 16.59
C LEU A 397 -12.68 -5.03 17.95
#